data_94c0cef7dc2e01e4bf8caea2edf6001d
#
_entry.id   94c0cef7dc2e01e4bf8caea2edf6001d
#
_cell.length_a   1.000
_cell.length_b   1.000
_cell.length_c   1.000
_cell.angle_alpha   90.00
_cell.angle_beta   90.00
_cell.angle_gamma   90.00
#
_symmetry.space_group_name_H-M   'P 1'
#
loop_
_entity.id
_entity.type
_entity.pdbx_description
1 polymer ?
#
loop_
_entity_poly.entity_id
_entity_poly.type
_entity_poly.pdbx_seq_one_letter_code
_entity_poly.pdbx_strand_id
1 'polypeptide(L)'
;LATAEIVGGLILSMIIDPEAPLLGYIACNQVDMLTANGTSSTPQTIRVDAGVYQLMEACFGGGTRVGGRSYISARRPGMQAVFERFLKAVGYSSLVDRHAIGLGGAGNLDNGSMVSPEQFLLDLEMGEGLDWGWTQPLVPPPGDAAARIRETVLHAGGDFLSSDHTLASFRKEMWPSRYFQALTDTRTERQILDRCHAEFRAVVASYVPASHSDSVLRSLRGIVKAAREELL
;
A
#
# COMPACT_ATOMS: atom_id res chain seq x y z
N LEU A 1 24.75 -7.87 6.01
CA LEU A 1 24.08 -9.13 6.32
C LEU A 1 22.86 -9.34 5.41
N ALA A 2 21.84 -8.47 5.42
CA ALA A 2 20.63 -8.60 4.61
C ALA A 2 20.90 -8.88 3.11
N THR A 3 21.84 -8.16 2.51
CA THR A 3 22.26 -8.40 1.12
C THR A 3 22.79 -9.82 0.91
N ALA A 4 23.61 -10.32 1.83
CA ALA A 4 24.15 -11.67 1.75
C ALA A 4 23.07 -12.75 1.86
N GLU A 5 22.07 -12.53 2.71
CA GLU A 5 20.92 -13.42 2.86
C GLU A 5 20.06 -13.47 1.58
N ILE A 6 19.80 -12.30 0.98
CA ILE A 6 19.07 -12.23 -0.29
C ILE A 6 19.83 -12.94 -1.40
N VAL A 7 21.11 -12.63 -1.57
CA VAL A 7 21.95 -13.23 -2.63
C VAL A 7 22.08 -14.75 -2.42
N GLY A 8 22.28 -15.20 -1.18
CA GLY A 8 22.30 -16.62 -0.86
C GLY A 8 21.00 -17.34 -1.22
N GLY A 9 19.85 -16.74 -0.91
CA GLY A 9 18.53 -17.27 -1.29
C GLY A 9 18.32 -17.32 -2.79
N LEU A 10 18.73 -16.27 -3.52
CA LEU A 10 18.63 -16.22 -4.98
C LEU A 10 19.51 -17.30 -5.63
N ILE A 11 20.75 -17.46 -5.17
CA ILE A 11 21.66 -18.51 -5.66
C ILE A 11 21.07 -19.91 -5.42
N LEU A 12 20.54 -20.15 -4.23
CA LEU A 12 19.89 -21.43 -3.93
C LEU A 12 18.70 -21.69 -4.85
N SER A 13 17.86 -20.69 -5.09
CA SER A 13 16.72 -20.81 -6.02
C SER A 13 17.19 -21.13 -7.45
N MET A 14 18.25 -20.48 -7.92
CA MET A 14 18.84 -20.76 -9.24
C MET A 14 19.40 -22.17 -9.36
N ILE A 15 19.96 -22.72 -8.27
CA ILE A 15 20.47 -24.10 -8.26
C ILE A 15 19.32 -25.09 -8.37
N ILE A 16 18.18 -24.80 -7.70
CA ILE A 16 17.00 -25.69 -7.69
C ILE A 16 16.27 -25.62 -9.04
N ASP A 17 16.04 -24.41 -9.55
CA ASP A 17 15.36 -24.18 -10.83
C ASP A 17 15.97 -22.96 -11.53
N PRO A 18 16.86 -23.19 -12.51
CA PRO A 18 17.54 -22.09 -13.25
C PRO A 18 16.59 -21.22 -14.07
N GLU A 19 15.41 -21.73 -14.42
CA GLU A 19 14.41 -21.00 -15.23
C GLU A 19 13.39 -20.25 -14.37
N ALA A 20 13.41 -20.43 -13.05
CA ALA A 20 12.48 -19.73 -12.17
C ALA A 20 12.73 -18.21 -12.17
N PRO A 21 11.69 -17.39 -12.27
CA PRO A 21 11.83 -15.95 -12.11
C PRO A 21 12.23 -15.61 -10.68
N LEU A 22 13.34 -14.87 -10.54
CA LEU A 22 13.90 -14.55 -9.24
C LEU A 22 13.56 -13.11 -8.82
N LEU A 23 13.09 -12.97 -7.58
CA LEU A 23 12.83 -11.67 -6.97
C LEU A 23 13.19 -11.73 -5.48
N GLY A 24 14.13 -10.90 -5.05
CA GLY A 24 14.41 -10.68 -3.64
C GLY A 24 13.44 -9.70 -3.01
N TYR A 25 13.18 -9.85 -1.71
CA TYR A 25 12.33 -8.95 -0.95
C TYR A 25 13.07 -8.46 0.30
N ILE A 26 13.06 -7.14 0.51
CA ILE A 26 13.77 -6.48 1.60
C ILE A 26 12.76 -5.97 2.61
N ALA A 27 12.84 -6.44 3.85
CA ALA A 27 12.08 -5.94 4.98
C ALA A 27 12.91 -6.10 6.26
N CYS A 28 13.79 -5.16 6.51
CA CYS A 28 14.64 -5.18 7.69
C CYS A 28 13.85 -4.79 8.92
N ASN A 29 14.10 -5.49 10.01
CA ASN A 29 13.62 -5.13 11.33
C ASN A 29 14.76 -4.57 12.16
N GLN A 30 14.43 -3.64 13.01
CA GLN A 30 15.31 -3.06 14.01
C GLN A 30 14.79 -3.43 15.41
N VAL A 31 15.71 -3.77 16.29
CA VAL A 31 15.34 -4.01 17.71
C VAL A 31 15.39 -2.68 18.46
N ASP A 32 14.29 -2.31 19.08
CA ASP A 32 14.28 -1.24 20.07
C ASP A 32 14.99 -1.75 21.33
N MET A 33 16.16 -1.20 21.61
CA MET A 33 17.00 -1.63 22.73
C MET A 33 16.36 -1.33 24.11
N LEU A 34 15.37 -0.45 24.17
CA LEU A 34 14.68 -0.12 25.42
C LEU A 34 13.59 -1.16 25.77
N THR A 35 12.87 -1.63 24.74
CA THR A 35 11.73 -2.52 24.91
C THR A 35 11.98 -3.94 24.44
N ALA A 36 13.13 -4.19 23.77
CA ALA A 36 13.48 -5.44 23.09
C ALA A 36 12.47 -5.86 22.01
N ASN A 37 11.60 -4.97 21.56
CA ASN A 37 10.63 -5.24 20.50
C ASN A 37 11.23 -4.97 19.13
N GLY A 38 10.90 -5.83 18.17
CA GLY A 38 11.19 -5.60 16.76
C GLY A 38 10.30 -4.48 16.19
N THR A 39 10.88 -3.58 15.41
CA THR A 39 10.16 -2.53 14.69
C THR A 39 10.58 -2.48 13.24
N SER A 40 9.61 -2.35 12.34
CA SER A 40 9.82 -2.28 10.89
C SER A 40 9.36 -0.95 10.27
N SER A 41 8.89 -0.01 11.10
CA SER A 41 8.18 1.19 10.63
C SER A 41 8.84 2.48 11.08
N THR A 42 10.16 2.48 11.24
CA THR A 42 10.90 3.67 11.64
C THR A 42 11.65 4.28 10.44
N PRO A 43 12.01 5.58 10.49
CA PRO A 43 12.87 6.18 9.47
C PRO A 43 14.20 5.44 9.30
N GLN A 44 14.72 4.83 10.37
CA GLN A 44 15.96 4.05 10.33
C GLN A 44 15.80 2.78 9.53
N THR A 45 14.73 2.01 9.73
CA THR A 45 14.47 0.79 8.96
C THR A 45 14.22 1.10 7.48
N ILE A 46 13.49 2.18 7.17
CA ILE A 46 13.29 2.64 5.79
C ILE A 46 14.63 2.95 5.10
N ARG A 47 15.56 3.61 5.80
CA ARG A 47 16.88 3.91 5.26
C ARG A 47 17.73 2.67 5.06
N VAL A 48 17.67 1.70 5.96
CA VAL A 48 18.38 0.43 5.83
C VAL A 48 17.86 -0.34 4.62
N ASP A 49 16.55 -0.48 4.50
CA ASP A 49 15.94 -1.15 3.35
C ASP A 49 16.31 -0.48 2.03
N ALA A 50 16.23 0.85 1.97
CA ALA A 50 16.63 1.62 0.79
C ALA A 50 18.11 1.44 0.47
N GLY A 51 18.99 1.41 1.47
CA GLY A 51 20.42 1.17 1.28
C GLY A 51 20.71 -0.24 0.73
N VAL A 52 20.02 -1.27 1.23
CA VAL A 52 20.12 -2.64 0.69
C VAL A 52 19.61 -2.68 -0.74
N TYR A 53 18.49 -2.04 -1.04
CA TYR A 53 17.96 -1.92 -2.40
C TYR A 53 18.98 -1.28 -3.35
N GLN A 54 19.55 -0.12 -2.99
CA GLN A 54 20.53 0.58 -3.80
C GLN A 54 21.82 -0.26 -4.01
N LEU A 55 22.24 -1.01 -3.00
CA LEU A 55 23.37 -1.93 -3.12
C LEU A 55 23.06 -3.07 -4.10
N MET A 56 21.85 -3.65 -4.04
CA MET A 56 21.42 -4.69 -4.97
C MET A 56 21.35 -4.16 -6.40
N GLU A 57 20.80 -2.97 -6.62
CA GLU A 57 20.78 -2.31 -7.93
C GLU A 57 22.20 -2.08 -8.47
N ALA A 58 23.10 -1.54 -7.63
CA ALA A 58 24.47 -1.21 -8.05
C ALA A 58 25.34 -2.44 -8.33
N CYS A 59 25.20 -3.51 -7.55
CA CYS A 59 26.09 -4.68 -7.63
C CYS A 59 25.52 -5.81 -8.50
N PHE A 60 24.20 -5.92 -8.62
CA PHE A 60 23.53 -7.06 -9.28
C PHE A 60 22.53 -6.64 -10.36
N GLY A 61 22.37 -5.34 -10.63
CA GLY A 61 21.47 -4.84 -11.66
C GLY A 61 19.99 -4.96 -11.32
N GLY A 62 19.64 -5.06 -10.04
CA GLY A 62 18.26 -5.16 -9.58
C GLY A 62 17.87 -6.51 -9.00
N GLY A 63 16.62 -6.92 -9.24
CA GLY A 63 16.09 -8.19 -8.74
C GLY A 63 15.59 -8.15 -7.30
N THR A 64 15.38 -6.96 -6.74
CA THR A 64 14.84 -6.81 -5.37
C THR A 64 13.73 -5.77 -5.31
N ARG A 65 12.86 -5.94 -4.29
CA ARG A 65 11.84 -4.96 -3.92
C ARG A 65 11.91 -4.67 -2.44
N VAL A 66 11.63 -3.44 -2.06
CA VAL A 66 11.51 -3.08 -0.65
C VAL A 66 10.13 -3.43 -0.10
N GLY A 67 10.09 -3.76 1.17
CA GLY A 67 8.91 -4.24 1.89
C GLY A 67 7.76 -3.25 2.05
N GLY A 68 7.79 -2.16 1.34
CA GLY A 68 6.73 -1.19 1.17
C GLY A 68 5.81 -0.99 2.37
N ARG A 69 4.60 -1.46 2.22
CA ARG A 69 3.51 -1.23 3.19
C ARG A 69 3.24 -2.42 4.11
N SER A 70 3.98 -3.54 4.03
CA SER A 70 3.54 -4.81 4.57
C SER A 70 3.66 -4.94 6.10
N TYR A 71 4.78 -4.53 6.67
CA TYR A 71 5.01 -4.71 8.11
C TYR A 71 4.97 -3.38 8.85
N ILE A 72 4.10 -3.30 9.85
CA ILE A 72 3.99 -2.16 10.78
C ILE A 72 3.95 -2.67 12.21
N SER A 73 4.37 -1.84 13.15
CA SER A 73 4.44 -2.20 14.58
C SER A 73 3.11 -1.97 15.31
N ALA A 74 2.21 -1.17 14.75
CA ALA A 74 0.90 -0.90 15.33
C ALA A 74 0.13 -2.20 15.56
N ARG A 75 -0.49 -2.35 16.75
CA ARG A 75 -1.26 -3.52 17.17
C ARG A 75 -2.76 -3.35 17.07
N ARG A 76 -3.22 -2.16 16.70
CA ARG A 76 -4.64 -1.83 16.55
C ARG A 76 -4.84 -1.01 15.28
N PRO A 77 -5.99 -1.14 14.62
CA PRO A 77 -6.33 -0.26 13.51
C PRO A 77 -6.49 1.17 13.99
N GLY A 78 -6.23 2.13 13.10
CA GLY A 78 -6.40 3.54 13.37
C GLY A 78 -5.16 4.38 13.10
N MET A 79 -5.03 5.50 13.80
CA MET A 79 -4.07 6.56 13.51
C MET A 79 -2.62 6.10 13.47
N GLN A 80 -2.17 5.29 14.43
CA GLN A 80 -0.78 4.79 14.44
C GLN A 80 -0.51 3.92 13.21
N ALA A 81 -1.40 2.99 12.89
CA ALA A 81 -1.24 2.08 11.76
C ALA A 81 -1.21 2.85 10.43
N VAL A 82 -2.11 3.82 10.25
CA VAL A 82 -2.14 4.70 9.06
C VAL A 82 -0.85 5.51 8.97
N PHE A 83 -0.40 6.11 10.08
CA PHE A 83 0.84 6.88 10.11
C PHE A 83 2.06 6.05 9.71
N GLU A 84 2.23 4.87 10.31
CA GLU A 84 3.38 4.00 10.02
C GLU A 84 3.39 3.54 8.56
N ARG A 85 2.23 3.21 7.98
CA ARG A 85 2.12 2.86 6.56
C ARG A 85 2.41 4.03 5.63
N PHE A 86 1.84 5.18 5.93
CA PHE A 86 2.07 6.39 5.16
C PHE A 86 3.56 6.77 5.19
N LEU A 87 4.18 6.74 6.37
CA LEU A 87 5.60 6.99 6.54
C LEU A 87 6.46 6.05 5.67
N LYS A 88 6.13 4.76 5.66
CA LYS A 88 6.83 3.79 4.80
C LYS A 88 6.58 4.07 3.32
N ALA A 89 5.33 4.27 2.91
CA ALA A 89 4.99 4.49 1.51
C ALA A 89 5.70 5.73 0.94
N VAL A 90 5.65 6.86 1.64
CA VAL A 90 6.30 8.10 1.23
C VAL A 90 7.83 8.02 1.40
N GLY A 91 8.29 7.44 2.51
CA GLY A 91 9.73 7.28 2.76
C GLY A 91 10.42 6.43 1.71
N TYR A 92 9.85 5.30 1.33
CA TYR A 92 10.42 4.49 0.24
C TYR A 92 10.34 5.18 -1.11
N SER A 93 9.22 5.81 -1.46
CA SER A 93 9.08 6.49 -2.75
C SER A 93 10.01 7.69 -2.95
N SER A 94 10.60 8.21 -1.86
CA SER A 94 11.63 9.24 -1.92
C SER A 94 13.06 8.70 -2.05
N LEU A 95 13.30 7.43 -1.77
CA LEU A 95 14.62 6.81 -1.68
C LEU A 95 14.86 5.71 -2.71
N VAL A 96 13.81 5.10 -3.23
CA VAL A 96 13.87 4.01 -4.21
C VAL A 96 12.87 4.25 -5.34
N ASP A 97 13.00 3.51 -6.44
CA ASP A 97 12.01 3.54 -7.51
C ASP A 97 10.64 3.09 -6.98
N ARG A 98 9.58 3.83 -7.36
CA ARG A 98 8.20 3.51 -6.95
C ARG A 98 7.76 2.11 -7.37
N HIS A 99 8.24 1.62 -8.51
CA HIS A 99 7.95 0.26 -9.00
C HIS A 99 8.61 -0.83 -8.16
N ALA A 100 9.63 -0.48 -7.37
CA ALA A 100 10.28 -1.40 -6.45
C ALA A 100 9.53 -1.54 -5.11
N ILE A 101 8.51 -0.73 -4.85
CA ILE A 101 7.77 -0.77 -3.59
C ILE A 101 6.69 -1.85 -3.68
N GLY A 102 6.76 -2.83 -2.78
CA GLY A 102 5.75 -3.88 -2.68
C GLY A 102 4.39 -3.34 -2.21
N LEU A 103 3.31 -3.81 -2.85
CA LEU A 103 1.94 -3.40 -2.54
C LEU A 103 1.27 -4.27 -1.47
N GLY A 104 1.95 -5.32 -1.00
CA GLY A 104 1.38 -6.30 -0.08
C GLY A 104 1.17 -5.78 1.35
N GLY A 105 0.38 -6.51 2.12
CA GLY A 105 0.25 -6.35 3.56
C GLY A 105 -0.78 -5.34 4.03
N ALA A 106 -1.68 -4.85 3.16
CA ALA A 106 -2.82 -4.05 3.60
C ALA A 106 -3.60 -4.79 4.71
N GLY A 107 -3.98 -4.06 5.76
CA GLY A 107 -4.67 -4.61 6.91
C GLY A 107 -3.78 -5.37 7.92
N ASN A 108 -2.54 -5.68 7.59
CA ASN A 108 -1.63 -6.36 8.53
C ASN A 108 -1.22 -5.42 9.66
N LEU A 109 -1.22 -5.94 10.87
CA LEU A 109 -0.81 -5.28 12.11
C LEU A 109 0.21 -6.15 12.85
N ASP A 110 0.88 -5.58 13.87
CA ASP A 110 1.84 -6.25 14.74
C ASP A 110 2.84 -7.12 13.94
N ASN A 111 3.55 -6.47 13.02
CA ASN A 111 4.53 -7.11 12.13
C ASN A 111 3.98 -8.32 11.35
N GLY A 112 2.69 -8.30 10.99
CA GLY A 112 2.03 -9.33 10.20
C GLY A 112 1.39 -10.46 11.00
N SER A 113 1.43 -10.40 12.34
CA SER A 113 0.79 -11.42 13.20
C SER A 113 -0.73 -11.30 13.28
N MET A 114 -1.28 -10.14 12.92
CA MET A 114 -2.71 -9.85 12.94
C MET A 114 -3.17 -9.22 11.63
N VAL A 115 -4.46 -9.37 11.34
CA VAL A 115 -5.14 -8.70 10.21
C VAL A 115 -6.40 -8.01 10.72
N SER A 116 -6.59 -6.72 10.36
CA SER A 116 -7.81 -5.98 10.62
C SER A 116 -8.49 -5.60 9.30
N PRO A 117 -9.76 -5.97 9.12
CA PRO A 117 -10.55 -5.54 7.98
C PRO A 117 -10.71 -4.02 7.90
N GLU A 118 -10.86 -3.35 9.03
CA GLU A 118 -10.97 -1.89 9.10
C GLU A 118 -9.69 -1.23 8.62
N GLN A 119 -8.54 -1.73 9.09
CA GLN A 119 -7.24 -1.24 8.64
C GLN A 119 -7.00 -1.54 7.17
N PHE A 120 -7.47 -2.70 6.68
CA PHE A 120 -7.37 -3.03 5.26
C PHE A 120 -8.05 -1.98 4.37
N LEU A 121 -9.27 -1.54 4.73
CA LEU A 121 -9.98 -0.51 4.00
C LEU A 121 -9.28 0.85 4.06
N LEU A 122 -8.74 1.23 5.21
CA LEU A 122 -7.96 2.45 5.37
C LEU A 122 -6.65 2.42 4.55
N ASP A 123 -5.99 1.28 4.51
CA ASP A 123 -4.76 1.10 3.74
C ASP A 123 -5.01 1.14 2.23
N LEU A 124 -6.14 0.59 1.77
CA LEU A 124 -6.56 0.72 0.37
C LEU A 124 -6.82 2.19 0.00
N GLU A 125 -7.60 2.88 0.83
CA GLU A 125 -7.90 4.31 0.65
C GLU A 125 -6.61 5.15 0.56
N MET A 126 -5.69 4.93 1.48
CA MET A 126 -4.39 5.61 1.48
C MET A 126 -3.60 5.28 0.21
N GLY A 127 -3.59 4.02 -0.21
CA GLY A 127 -2.91 3.57 -1.42
C GLY A 127 -3.48 4.23 -2.68
N GLU A 128 -4.80 4.21 -2.82
CA GLU A 128 -5.52 4.85 -3.93
C GLU A 128 -5.22 6.36 -4.01
N GLY A 129 -5.20 7.04 -2.86
CA GLY A 129 -4.88 8.47 -2.81
C GLY A 129 -3.44 8.79 -3.20
N LEU A 130 -2.48 8.00 -2.74
CA LEU A 130 -1.07 8.13 -3.13
C LEU A 130 -0.88 7.85 -4.61
N ASP A 131 -1.45 6.76 -5.12
CA ASP A 131 -1.33 6.37 -6.54
C ASP A 131 -1.98 7.43 -7.44
N TRP A 132 -3.14 7.96 -7.05
CA TRP A 132 -3.77 9.07 -7.76
C TRP A 132 -2.85 10.30 -7.80
N GLY A 133 -2.31 10.73 -6.66
CA GLY A 133 -1.42 11.89 -6.57
C GLY A 133 -0.13 11.72 -7.38
N TRP A 134 0.44 10.50 -7.43
CA TRP A 134 1.67 10.22 -8.18
C TRP A 134 1.45 10.09 -9.69
N THR A 135 0.25 9.74 -10.13
CA THR A 135 -0.07 9.57 -11.55
C THR A 135 -0.57 10.84 -12.23
N GLN A 136 -1.02 11.83 -11.44
CA GLN A 136 -1.45 13.09 -12.02
C GLN A 136 -0.25 13.91 -12.52
N PRO A 137 -0.37 14.60 -13.66
CA PRO A 137 0.66 15.48 -14.14
C PRO A 137 0.82 16.68 -13.20
N LEU A 138 2.07 16.96 -12.80
CA LEU A 138 2.38 18.13 -11.96
C LEU A 138 2.12 19.48 -12.67
N VAL A 139 2.19 19.46 -14.00
CA VAL A 139 1.93 20.62 -14.84
C VAL A 139 0.78 20.25 -15.76
N PRO A 140 -0.30 21.02 -15.78
CA PRO A 140 -1.37 20.79 -16.73
C PRO A 140 -0.86 20.90 -18.17
N PRO A 141 -1.46 20.20 -19.12
CA PRO A 141 -1.07 20.29 -20.52
C PRO A 141 -1.12 21.76 -21.00
N PRO A 142 -0.27 22.13 -21.97
CA PRO A 142 -0.27 23.47 -22.54
C PRO A 142 -1.67 23.87 -22.98
N GLY A 143 -2.12 25.02 -22.53
CA GLY A 143 -3.45 25.54 -22.83
C GLY A 143 -3.49 27.06 -22.64
N ASP A 144 -4.61 27.64 -22.84
CA ASP A 144 -4.87 29.08 -22.70
C ASP A 144 -5.15 29.49 -21.24
N ALA A 145 -4.49 28.85 -20.25
CA ALA A 145 -4.68 29.12 -18.82
C ALA A 145 -4.57 30.64 -18.49
N ALA A 146 -3.59 31.30 -19.09
CA ALA A 146 -3.42 32.72 -18.90
C ALA A 146 -4.59 33.56 -19.48
N ALA A 147 -5.14 33.12 -20.62
CA ALA A 147 -6.31 33.77 -21.22
C ALA A 147 -7.55 33.56 -20.34
N ARG A 148 -7.78 32.32 -19.84
CA ARG A 148 -8.89 32.03 -18.92
C ARG A 148 -8.78 32.79 -17.61
N ILE A 149 -7.59 32.90 -17.03
CA ILE A 149 -7.36 33.70 -15.81
C ILE A 149 -7.70 35.14 -16.08
N ARG A 150 -7.22 35.72 -17.19
CA ARG A 150 -7.50 37.10 -17.58
C ARG A 150 -9.00 37.32 -17.77
N GLU A 151 -9.67 36.44 -18.49
CA GLU A 151 -11.11 36.53 -18.73
C GLU A 151 -11.90 36.52 -17.41
N THR A 152 -11.62 35.54 -16.54
CA THR A 152 -12.29 35.43 -15.25
C THR A 152 -12.05 36.62 -14.36
N VAL A 153 -10.83 37.14 -14.30
CA VAL A 153 -10.50 38.29 -13.44
C VAL A 153 -11.08 39.62 -13.97
N LEU A 154 -11.01 39.80 -15.29
CA LEU A 154 -11.40 41.10 -15.89
C LEU A 154 -12.91 41.19 -16.21
N HIS A 155 -13.55 40.07 -16.56
CA HIS A 155 -14.91 40.10 -17.07
C HIS A 155 -15.92 39.36 -16.19
N ALA A 156 -15.51 38.34 -15.44
CA ALA A 156 -16.38 37.58 -14.54
C ALA A 156 -16.23 37.95 -13.06
N GLY A 157 -15.62 39.12 -12.76
CA GLY A 157 -15.49 39.61 -11.39
C GLY A 157 -14.61 38.75 -10.47
N GLY A 158 -13.77 37.91 -11.04
CA GLY A 158 -12.86 37.04 -10.28
C GLY A 158 -13.50 35.72 -9.75
N ASP A 159 -14.74 35.42 -10.15
CA ASP A 159 -15.41 34.20 -9.72
C ASP A 159 -14.95 32.97 -10.56
N PHE A 160 -13.96 32.25 -10.05
CA PHE A 160 -13.48 31.03 -10.64
C PHE A 160 -14.39 29.84 -10.38
N LEU A 161 -15.23 29.87 -9.34
CA LEU A 161 -16.05 28.72 -8.95
C LEU A 161 -17.19 28.47 -9.94
N SER A 162 -17.76 29.52 -10.50
CA SER A 162 -18.82 29.43 -11.50
C SER A 162 -18.32 29.31 -12.94
N SER A 163 -17.02 29.31 -13.17
CA SER A 163 -16.45 29.20 -14.52
C SER A 163 -16.73 27.84 -15.15
N ASP A 164 -16.98 27.81 -16.46
CA ASP A 164 -17.22 26.57 -17.22
C ASP A 164 -16.09 25.56 -17.05
N HIS A 165 -14.85 26.05 -16.96
CA HIS A 165 -13.69 25.21 -16.71
C HIS A 165 -13.80 24.48 -15.36
N THR A 166 -14.09 25.20 -14.27
CA THR A 166 -14.25 24.63 -12.94
C THR A 166 -15.40 23.62 -12.93
N LEU A 167 -16.55 23.99 -13.50
CA LEU A 167 -17.72 23.10 -13.57
C LEU A 167 -17.45 21.79 -14.34
N ALA A 168 -16.63 21.85 -15.38
CA ALA A 168 -16.26 20.68 -16.19
C ALA A 168 -15.19 19.80 -15.53
N SER A 169 -14.33 20.39 -14.71
CA SER A 169 -13.09 19.75 -14.24
C SER A 169 -13.14 19.29 -12.78
N PHE A 170 -13.86 19.99 -11.89
CA PHE A 170 -13.76 19.79 -10.44
C PHE A 170 -13.98 18.35 -9.97
N ARG A 171 -14.87 17.58 -10.64
CA ARG A 171 -15.11 16.18 -10.29
C ARG A 171 -14.06 15.21 -10.80
N LYS A 172 -13.27 15.62 -11.80
CA LYS A 172 -12.25 14.76 -12.44
C LYS A 172 -10.88 14.99 -11.84
N GLU A 173 -10.64 16.23 -11.37
CA GLU A 173 -9.34 16.67 -10.88
C GLU A 173 -9.19 16.57 -9.36
N MET A 174 -10.23 16.10 -8.67
CA MET A 174 -10.18 15.88 -7.22
C MET A 174 -10.31 14.40 -6.90
N TRP A 175 -9.44 13.89 -6.05
CA TRP A 175 -9.58 12.58 -5.48
C TRP A 175 -10.65 12.57 -4.37
N PRO A 176 -11.78 11.85 -4.54
CA PRO A 176 -12.83 11.81 -3.53
C PRO A 176 -12.51 10.76 -2.47
N SER A 177 -11.93 11.16 -1.34
CA SER A 177 -11.72 10.28 -0.21
C SER A 177 -13.05 9.71 0.33
N ARG A 178 -13.10 8.40 0.60
CA ARG A 178 -14.26 7.74 1.19
C ARG A 178 -14.33 7.95 2.69
N TYR A 179 -13.20 7.92 3.37
CA TYR A 179 -13.11 7.95 4.83
C TYR A 179 -12.61 9.27 5.38
N PHE A 180 -11.78 10.00 4.65
CA PHE A 180 -11.15 11.26 5.06
C PHE A 180 -11.66 12.40 4.18
N GLN A 181 -12.89 12.86 4.43
CA GLN A 181 -13.43 14.01 3.70
C GLN A 181 -12.84 15.31 4.20
N ALA A 182 -12.52 16.20 3.26
CA ALA A 182 -11.81 17.44 3.53
C ALA A 182 -12.58 18.41 4.45
N LEU A 183 -11.84 19.12 5.26
CA LEU A 183 -12.09 20.41 5.92
C LEU A 183 -13.35 20.61 6.78
N THR A 184 -14.46 19.91 6.55
CA THR A 184 -15.70 20.02 7.34
C THR A 184 -16.04 18.75 8.13
N ASP A 185 -15.23 17.72 7.99
CA ASP A 185 -15.46 16.44 8.63
C ASP A 185 -14.97 16.45 10.08
N THR A 186 -15.91 16.40 11.01
CA THR A 186 -15.65 16.34 12.45
C THR A 186 -15.67 14.92 13.00
N ARG A 187 -15.67 13.90 12.14
CA ARG A 187 -15.70 12.51 12.59
C ARG A 187 -14.46 12.18 13.40
N THR A 188 -14.70 11.47 14.49
CA THR A 188 -13.63 10.91 15.32
C THR A 188 -13.04 9.66 14.65
N GLU A 189 -11.82 9.29 15.02
CA GLU A 189 -11.20 8.04 14.61
C GLU A 189 -12.14 6.83 14.80
N ARG A 190 -12.84 6.78 15.94
CA ARG A 190 -13.81 5.72 16.24
C ARG A 190 -14.91 5.65 15.18
N GLN A 191 -15.48 6.77 14.81
CA GLN A 191 -16.55 6.81 13.79
C GLN A 191 -16.06 6.40 12.40
N ILE A 192 -14.80 6.70 12.07
CA ILE A 192 -14.17 6.23 10.82
C ILE A 192 -14.01 4.71 10.86
N LEU A 193 -13.50 4.15 11.94
CA LEU A 193 -13.34 2.70 12.10
C LEU A 193 -14.70 1.97 12.11
N ASP A 194 -15.72 2.52 12.77
CA ASP A 194 -17.07 1.95 12.79
C ASP A 194 -17.67 1.92 11.37
N ARG A 195 -17.41 2.94 10.54
CA ARG A 195 -17.81 2.95 9.13
C ARG A 195 -17.10 1.87 8.33
N CYS A 196 -15.77 1.75 8.48
CA CYS A 196 -15.02 0.66 7.84
C CYS A 196 -15.54 -0.71 8.26
N HIS A 197 -15.83 -0.89 9.54
CA HIS A 197 -16.41 -2.14 10.06
C HIS A 197 -17.78 -2.45 9.41
N ALA A 198 -18.65 -1.46 9.32
CA ALA A 198 -19.97 -1.62 8.69
C ALA A 198 -19.84 -1.99 7.20
N GLU A 199 -18.92 -1.35 6.46
CA GLU A 199 -18.65 -1.67 5.06
C GLU A 199 -18.10 -3.09 4.90
N PHE A 200 -17.13 -3.49 5.72
CA PHE A 200 -16.63 -4.85 5.73
C PHE A 200 -17.73 -5.88 5.98
N ARG A 201 -18.60 -5.64 6.97
CA ARG A 201 -19.74 -6.53 7.27
C ARG A 201 -20.70 -6.64 6.09
N ALA A 202 -20.95 -5.54 5.38
CA ALA A 202 -21.79 -5.55 4.18
C ALA A 202 -21.16 -6.37 3.04
N VAL A 203 -19.86 -6.24 2.81
CA VAL A 203 -19.12 -7.04 1.82
C VAL A 203 -19.20 -8.53 2.16
N VAL A 204 -18.95 -8.90 3.42
CA VAL A 204 -19.04 -10.30 3.87
C VAL A 204 -20.46 -10.85 3.70
N ALA A 205 -21.48 -10.05 4.05
CA ALA A 205 -22.88 -10.47 3.91
C ALA A 205 -23.33 -10.65 2.45
N SER A 206 -22.71 -9.91 1.52
CA SER A 206 -23.00 -10.02 0.07
C SER A 206 -22.12 -11.06 -0.63
N TYR A 207 -21.17 -11.68 0.08
CA TYR A 207 -20.25 -12.64 -0.51
C TYR A 207 -20.98 -13.89 -1.00
N VAL A 208 -20.82 -14.18 -2.27
CA VAL A 208 -21.27 -15.42 -2.88
C VAL A 208 -20.06 -16.31 -3.10
N PRO A 209 -19.97 -17.49 -2.43
CA PRO A 209 -18.84 -18.39 -2.65
C PRO A 209 -18.71 -18.79 -4.13
N ALA A 210 -17.47 -18.83 -4.61
CA ALA A 210 -17.21 -19.34 -5.95
C ALA A 210 -17.76 -20.77 -6.07
N SER A 211 -18.55 -21.02 -7.13
CA SER A 211 -19.01 -22.36 -7.41
C SER A 211 -17.87 -23.19 -8.03
N HIS A 212 -17.50 -24.25 -7.38
CA HIS A 212 -16.59 -25.25 -7.92
C HIS A 212 -17.34 -26.53 -8.26
N SER A 213 -16.92 -27.21 -9.32
CA SER A 213 -17.50 -28.51 -9.64
C SER A 213 -17.25 -29.52 -8.50
N ASP A 214 -18.21 -30.43 -8.31
CA ASP A 214 -18.08 -31.48 -7.28
C ASP A 214 -16.82 -32.33 -7.44
N SER A 215 -16.30 -32.47 -8.66
CA SER A 215 -15.04 -33.17 -8.93
C SER A 215 -13.85 -32.42 -8.33
N VAL A 216 -13.77 -31.10 -8.50
CA VAL A 216 -12.73 -30.25 -7.90
C VAL A 216 -12.79 -30.30 -6.38
N LEU A 217 -13.99 -30.14 -5.81
CA LEU A 217 -14.18 -30.20 -4.35
C LEU A 217 -13.79 -31.56 -3.76
N ARG A 218 -14.11 -32.68 -4.44
CA ARG A 218 -13.67 -34.01 -4.01
C ARG A 218 -12.15 -34.15 -4.07
N SER A 219 -11.51 -33.66 -5.14
CA SER A 219 -10.05 -33.71 -5.26
C SER A 219 -9.37 -32.93 -4.15
N LEU A 220 -9.82 -31.70 -3.88
CA LEU A 220 -9.28 -30.87 -2.80
C LEU A 220 -9.45 -31.50 -1.42
N ARG A 221 -10.63 -32.07 -1.14
CA ARG A 221 -10.87 -32.81 0.12
C ARG A 221 -9.97 -34.06 0.25
N GLY A 222 -9.69 -34.73 -0.86
CA GLY A 222 -8.76 -35.86 -0.90
C GLY A 222 -7.34 -35.44 -0.53
N ILE A 223 -6.85 -34.33 -1.09
CA ILE A 223 -5.53 -33.77 -0.77
C ILE A 223 -5.43 -33.40 0.72
N VAL A 224 -6.42 -32.69 1.23
CA VAL A 224 -6.45 -32.30 2.66
C VAL A 224 -6.48 -33.53 3.58
N LYS A 225 -7.25 -34.55 3.21
CA LYS A 225 -7.32 -35.79 3.99
C LYS A 225 -5.97 -36.50 4.01
N ALA A 226 -5.35 -36.69 2.84
CA ALA A 226 -4.03 -37.34 2.75
C ALA A 226 -2.97 -36.57 3.54
N ALA A 227 -2.93 -35.26 3.44
CA ALA A 227 -2.01 -34.43 4.22
C ALA A 227 -2.21 -34.55 5.74
N ARG A 228 -3.45 -34.69 6.20
CA ARG A 228 -3.73 -34.93 7.64
C ARG A 228 -3.27 -36.29 8.11
N GLU A 229 -3.41 -37.32 7.28
CA GLU A 229 -2.98 -38.70 7.60
C GLU A 229 -1.45 -38.84 7.60
N GLU A 230 -0.75 -37.97 6.82
CA GLU A 230 0.72 -37.99 6.71
C GLU A 230 1.41 -37.09 7.76
N LEU A 231 0.80 -35.97 8.14
CA LEU A 231 1.44 -34.96 8.96
C LEU A 231 0.97 -34.93 10.41
N LEU A 232 -0.14 -35.57 10.76
CA LEU A 232 -0.73 -35.64 12.10
C LEU A 232 -0.90 -37.06 12.60
#